data_294ac89d9505511208eb858a9ffd1604
#
_entry.id   294ac89d9505511208eb858a9ffd1604
#
_cell.length_a   1.000
_cell.length_b   1.000
_cell.length_c   1.000
_cell.angle_alpha   90.00
_cell.angle_beta   90.00
_cell.angle_gamma   90.00
#
_symmetry.space_group_name_H-M   'P 1'
#
loop_
_entity.id
_entity.type
_entity.pdbx_description
1 polymer ?
#
loop_
_entity_poly.entity_id
_entity_poly.type
_entity_poly.pdbx_seq_one_letter_code
_entity_poly.pdbx_strand_id
1 'polypeptide(L)'
;GWCPHPLYGCGLQALMDAAILARVEDFCTREGLLQPGTPLQLAAAVSGGADSMALLLLLRQLQPRFGYTLSACHVNHGLRGQSADRDEAFVKRWVEDWCGPDPAAGQPPLPAVRLITGGGDVSGEAKRLGLGLEETARRMRYAFLEEAARAVGADRIATAHTADDNAETVLLHLVRGAALQGLTGIAPR
;
A
#
# COMPACT_ATOMS: atom_id res chain seq x y z
N GLY A 1 -17.53 -7.54 22.08
CA GLY A 1 -18.46 -7.97 21.06
C GLY A 1 -18.49 -6.95 19.93
N TRP A 2 -17.64 -7.11 18.94
CA TRP A 2 -17.68 -6.33 17.69
C TRP A 2 -18.68 -7.04 16.78
N CYS A 3 -19.78 -6.40 16.47
CA CYS A 3 -20.80 -6.92 15.56
C CYS A 3 -20.28 -6.79 14.13
N PRO A 4 -20.23 -7.85 13.32
CA PRO A 4 -19.98 -7.71 11.90
C PRO A 4 -21.17 -6.96 11.31
N HIS A 5 -20.92 -5.76 10.81
CA HIS A 5 -21.97 -4.86 10.33
C HIS A 5 -22.65 -5.46 9.09
N PRO A 6 -24.00 -5.52 9.04
CA PRO A 6 -24.75 -6.07 7.90
C PRO A 6 -24.83 -5.09 6.72
N LEU A 7 -23.76 -4.36 6.42
CA LEU A 7 -23.72 -3.38 5.32
C LEU A 7 -23.00 -3.93 4.06
N TYR A 8 -22.96 -5.25 3.90
CA TYR A 8 -22.37 -5.92 2.72
C TYR A 8 -23.13 -5.68 1.40
N GLY A 9 -24.13 -4.84 1.37
CA GLY A 9 -24.90 -4.52 0.16
C GLY A 9 -24.85 -3.07 -0.29
N CYS A 10 -24.26 -2.15 0.50
CA CYS A 10 -24.31 -0.71 0.17
C CYS A 10 -23.06 0.07 0.61
N GLY A 11 -21.99 -0.58 1.06
CA GLY A 11 -21.10 0.01 2.04
C GLY A 11 -19.74 0.53 1.55
N LEU A 12 -19.10 -0.03 0.54
CA LEU A 12 -17.76 0.44 0.15
C LEU A 12 -17.81 1.82 -0.50
N GLN A 13 -18.84 2.12 -1.27
CA GLN A 13 -18.98 3.44 -1.92
C GLN A 13 -19.25 4.59 -0.94
N ALA A 14 -19.68 4.29 0.28
CA ALA A 14 -19.98 5.31 1.30
C ALA A 14 -18.80 5.60 2.26
N LEU A 15 -17.68 4.87 2.18
CA LEU A 15 -16.60 4.98 3.14
C LEU A 15 -15.62 6.13 2.86
N MET A 16 -15.54 6.59 1.62
CA MET A 16 -14.74 7.77 1.27
C MET A 16 -15.62 8.86 0.69
N ASP A 17 -15.28 10.10 1.02
CA ASP A 17 -15.91 11.28 0.45
C ASP A 17 -15.77 11.28 -1.08
N ALA A 18 -16.88 11.40 -1.78
CA ALA A 18 -16.91 11.43 -3.25
C ALA A 18 -16.01 12.54 -3.83
N ALA A 19 -15.87 13.67 -3.13
CA ALA A 19 -14.98 14.75 -3.53
C ALA A 19 -13.50 14.34 -3.46
N ILE A 20 -13.12 13.54 -2.46
CA ILE A 20 -11.75 12.99 -2.36
C ILE A 20 -11.49 12.03 -3.51
N LEU A 21 -12.41 11.10 -3.76
CA LEU A 21 -12.30 10.15 -4.88
C LEU A 21 -12.16 10.87 -6.22
N ALA A 22 -13.00 11.87 -6.48
CA ALA A 22 -12.95 12.65 -7.72
C ALA A 22 -11.62 13.39 -7.90
N ARG A 23 -11.09 13.97 -6.82
CA ARG A 23 -9.78 14.66 -6.85
C ARG A 23 -8.63 13.71 -7.14
N VAL A 24 -8.64 12.52 -6.53
CA VAL A 24 -7.60 11.51 -6.76
C VAL A 24 -7.71 10.94 -8.18
N GLU A 25 -8.92 10.71 -8.66
CA GLU A 25 -9.18 10.28 -10.04
C GLU A 25 -8.62 11.28 -11.05
N ASP A 26 -8.94 12.57 -10.89
CA ASP A 26 -8.44 13.66 -11.75
C ASP A 26 -6.90 13.72 -11.70
N PHE A 27 -6.32 13.66 -10.51
CA PHE A 27 -4.87 13.64 -10.34
C PHE A 27 -4.23 12.44 -11.05
N CYS A 28 -4.71 11.22 -10.82
CA CYS A 28 -4.16 10.01 -11.42
C CYS A 28 -4.24 10.04 -12.94
N THR A 29 -5.34 10.56 -13.49
CA THR A 29 -5.55 10.69 -14.93
C THR A 29 -4.61 11.73 -15.53
N ARG A 30 -4.54 12.91 -14.93
CA ARG A 30 -3.71 14.02 -15.40
C ARG A 30 -2.22 13.70 -15.38
N GLU A 31 -1.75 13.04 -14.31
CA GLU A 31 -0.35 12.63 -14.18
C GLU A 31 -0.04 11.30 -14.91
N GLY A 32 -1.00 10.71 -15.61
CA GLY A 32 -0.81 9.44 -16.32
C GLY A 32 -0.54 8.24 -15.42
N LEU A 33 -0.91 8.32 -14.14
CA LEU A 33 -0.70 7.24 -13.18
C LEU A 33 -1.69 6.10 -13.39
N LEU A 34 -2.94 6.42 -13.65
CA LEU A 34 -4.00 5.47 -13.97
C LEU A 34 -4.77 5.98 -15.19
N GLN A 35 -5.06 5.07 -16.13
CA GLN A 35 -5.83 5.41 -17.32
C GLN A 35 -6.96 4.40 -17.52
N PRO A 36 -8.21 4.85 -17.71
CA PRO A 36 -9.34 3.96 -17.98
C PRO A 36 -9.08 3.07 -19.20
N GLY A 37 -9.44 1.79 -19.10
CA GLY A 37 -9.32 0.85 -20.21
C GLY A 37 -7.92 0.34 -20.51
N THR A 38 -6.90 0.76 -19.76
CA THR A 38 -5.55 0.20 -19.86
C THR A 38 -5.42 -0.94 -18.85
N PRO A 39 -5.16 -2.18 -19.29
CA PRO A 39 -4.88 -3.28 -18.38
C PRO A 39 -3.67 -2.93 -17.51
N LEU A 40 -3.86 -2.93 -16.20
CA LEU A 40 -2.82 -2.60 -15.23
C LEU A 40 -2.92 -3.56 -14.03
N GLN A 41 -1.79 -4.07 -13.60
CA GLN A 41 -1.64 -4.84 -12.37
C GLN A 41 -1.02 -3.92 -11.31
N LEU A 42 -1.74 -3.63 -10.24
CA LEU A 42 -1.30 -2.73 -9.20
C LEU A 42 -1.04 -3.48 -7.89
N ALA A 43 0.10 -3.25 -7.27
CA ALA A 43 0.42 -3.73 -5.93
C ALA A 43 0.41 -2.56 -4.94
N ALA A 44 -0.34 -2.67 -3.85
CA ALA A 44 -0.36 -1.69 -2.77
C ALA A 44 0.49 -2.18 -1.59
N ALA A 45 1.46 -1.38 -1.15
CA ALA A 45 2.23 -1.67 0.05
C ALA A 45 1.41 -1.27 1.30
N VAL A 46 1.14 -2.25 2.16
CA VAL A 46 0.26 -2.10 3.32
C VAL A 46 1.03 -2.40 4.60
N SER A 47 1.24 -1.39 5.44
CA SER A 47 1.93 -1.55 6.72
C SER A 47 1.00 -1.89 7.90
N GLY A 48 -0.31 -1.71 7.75
CA GLY A 48 -1.30 -1.77 8.82
C GLY A 48 -1.56 -0.42 9.49
N GLY A 49 -0.76 0.61 9.19
CA GLY A 49 -1.00 1.98 9.64
C GLY A 49 -2.13 2.67 8.84
N ALA A 50 -2.72 3.71 9.41
CA ALA A 50 -3.90 4.39 8.88
C ALA A 50 -3.74 4.81 7.41
N ASP A 51 -2.60 5.41 7.04
CA ASP A 51 -2.37 5.93 5.69
C ASP A 51 -2.33 4.81 4.65
N SER A 52 -1.66 3.70 4.97
CA SER A 52 -1.55 2.56 4.06
C SER A 52 -2.89 1.81 3.89
N MET A 53 -3.70 1.77 4.96
CA MET A 53 -5.04 1.19 4.91
C MET A 53 -6.00 2.11 4.13
N ALA A 54 -5.89 3.43 4.31
CA ALA A 54 -6.65 4.41 3.54
C ALA A 54 -6.28 4.36 2.04
N LEU A 55 -4.99 4.21 1.71
CA LEU A 55 -4.53 4.02 0.33
C LEU A 55 -5.15 2.77 -0.29
N LEU A 56 -5.13 1.64 0.42
CA LEU A 56 -5.70 0.39 -0.09
C LEU A 56 -7.20 0.53 -0.35
N LEU A 57 -7.93 1.16 0.58
CA LEU A 57 -9.35 1.43 0.42
C LEU A 57 -9.64 2.34 -0.78
N LEU A 58 -8.88 3.42 -0.92
CA LEU A 58 -8.97 4.34 -2.04
C LEU A 58 -8.77 3.62 -3.38
N LEU A 59 -7.70 2.84 -3.49
CA LEU A 59 -7.42 2.06 -4.69
C LEU A 59 -8.52 1.03 -4.96
N ARG A 60 -9.07 0.39 -3.92
CA ARG A 60 -10.20 -0.53 -4.08
C ARG A 60 -11.43 0.18 -4.66
N GLN A 61 -11.74 1.39 -4.21
CA GLN A 61 -12.89 2.17 -4.67
C GLN A 61 -12.71 2.73 -6.09
N LEU A 62 -11.48 3.03 -6.50
CA LEU A 62 -11.16 3.48 -7.85
C LEU A 62 -11.10 2.34 -8.88
N GLN A 63 -10.99 1.10 -8.43
CA GLN A 63 -10.84 -0.08 -9.29
C GLN A 63 -11.94 -0.23 -10.37
N PRO A 64 -13.25 -0.03 -10.08
CA PRO A 64 -14.30 -0.10 -11.10
C PRO A 64 -14.13 0.93 -12.21
N ARG A 65 -13.57 2.08 -11.88
CA ARG A 65 -13.40 3.20 -12.80
C ARG A 65 -12.27 2.99 -13.80
N PHE A 66 -11.15 2.46 -13.31
CA PHE A 66 -9.94 2.30 -14.12
C PHE A 66 -9.76 0.88 -14.67
N GLY A 67 -10.38 -0.14 -14.05
CA GLY A 67 -10.34 -1.53 -14.53
C GLY A 67 -9.06 -2.29 -14.24
N TYR A 68 -8.21 -1.80 -13.32
CA TYR A 68 -6.98 -2.51 -12.94
C TYR A 68 -7.25 -3.68 -11.98
N THR A 69 -6.31 -4.61 -11.91
CA THR A 69 -6.28 -5.60 -10.83
C THR A 69 -5.46 -5.07 -9.66
N LEU A 70 -5.86 -5.41 -8.43
CA LEU A 70 -5.24 -4.91 -7.20
C LEU A 70 -4.78 -6.08 -6.32
N SER A 71 -3.53 -5.98 -5.87
CA SER A 71 -2.95 -6.86 -4.85
C SER A 71 -2.45 -6.03 -3.68
N ALA A 72 -2.51 -6.56 -2.46
CA ALA A 72 -1.94 -5.95 -1.27
C ALA A 72 -0.68 -6.70 -0.84
N CYS A 73 0.38 -5.97 -0.45
CA CYS A 73 1.65 -6.53 0.00
C CYS A 73 1.95 -6.04 1.42
N HIS A 74 2.04 -6.94 2.38
CA HIS A 74 2.35 -6.64 3.78
C HIS A 74 3.66 -7.27 4.22
N VAL A 75 4.52 -6.48 4.87
CA VAL A 75 5.81 -6.94 5.39
C VAL A 75 5.77 -6.99 6.91
N ASN A 76 5.94 -8.18 7.46
CA ASN A 76 6.16 -8.37 8.90
C ASN A 76 7.67 -8.35 9.17
N HIS A 77 8.15 -7.30 9.82
CA HIS A 77 9.57 -7.10 10.09
C HIS A 77 10.12 -7.92 11.27
N GLY A 78 9.27 -8.63 12.02
CA GLY A 78 9.69 -9.42 13.19
C GLY A 78 10.30 -8.61 14.35
N LEU A 79 10.50 -7.29 14.19
CA LEU A 79 11.18 -6.44 15.19
C LEU A 79 10.43 -6.27 16.50
N ARG A 80 9.10 -6.46 16.48
CA ARG A 80 8.22 -6.25 17.64
C ARG A 80 7.59 -7.55 18.15
N GLY A 81 8.07 -8.72 17.71
CA GLY A 81 7.53 -10.01 18.15
C GLY A 81 6.00 -10.07 18.00
N GLN A 82 5.29 -10.37 19.09
CA GLN A 82 3.82 -10.52 19.09
C GLN A 82 3.03 -9.30 18.54
N SER A 83 3.61 -8.10 18.55
CA SER A 83 2.94 -6.91 17.97
C SER A 83 2.91 -6.99 16.44
N ALA A 84 4.00 -7.46 15.82
CA ALA A 84 4.06 -7.61 14.37
C ALA A 84 3.10 -8.69 13.86
N ASP A 85 2.91 -9.76 14.62
CA ASP A 85 1.93 -10.81 14.29
C ASP A 85 0.48 -10.31 14.41
N ARG A 86 0.22 -9.40 15.38
CA ARG A 86 -1.10 -8.74 15.49
C ARG A 86 -1.38 -7.81 14.32
N ASP A 87 -0.38 -7.05 13.88
CA ASP A 87 -0.50 -6.15 12.73
C ASP A 87 -0.77 -6.95 11.45
N GLU A 88 -0.07 -8.06 11.24
CA GLU A 88 -0.31 -8.96 10.11
C GLU A 88 -1.72 -9.58 10.18
N ALA A 89 -2.15 -10.07 11.35
CA ALA A 89 -3.48 -10.61 11.54
C ALA A 89 -4.58 -9.56 11.33
N PHE A 90 -4.33 -8.31 11.73
CA PHE A 90 -5.21 -7.18 11.47
C PHE A 90 -5.35 -6.92 9.97
N VAL A 91 -4.22 -6.81 9.24
CA VAL A 91 -4.23 -6.57 7.79
C VAL A 91 -4.94 -7.70 7.05
N LYS A 92 -4.67 -8.97 7.40
CA LYS A 92 -5.37 -10.13 6.81
C LYS A 92 -6.88 -10.00 6.95
N ARG A 93 -7.35 -9.81 8.18
CA ARG A 93 -8.78 -9.69 8.47
C ARG A 93 -9.41 -8.49 7.75
N TRP A 94 -8.72 -7.36 7.75
CA TRP A 94 -9.20 -6.16 7.08
C TRP A 94 -9.33 -6.36 5.56
N VAL A 95 -8.37 -7.01 4.92
CA VAL A 95 -8.42 -7.32 3.48
C VAL A 95 -9.56 -8.31 3.19
N GLU A 96 -9.76 -9.32 4.03
CA GLU A 96 -10.88 -10.27 3.90
C GLU A 96 -12.23 -9.56 4.04
N ASP A 97 -12.38 -8.68 5.02
CA ASP A 97 -13.64 -8.00 5.32
C ASP A 97 -13.99 -6.90 4.29
N TRP A 98 -13.01 -6.16 3.79
CA TRP A 98 -13.22 -4.95 2.98
C TRP A 98 -12.79 -5.07 1.52
N CYS A 99 -11.96 -6.03 1.19
CA CYS A 99 -11.40 -6.22 -0.15
C CYS A 99 -11.76 -7.57 -0.77
N GLY A 100 -12.75 -8.26 -0.21
CA GLY A 100 -13.34 -9.46 -0.78
C GLY A 100 -14.00 -9.21 -2.15
N PRO A 101 -14.53 -10.24 -2.81
CA PRO A 101 -15.27 -10.08 -4.05
C PRO A 101 -16.53 -9.24 -3.78
N ASP A 102 -16.75 -8.21 -4.60
CA ASP A 102 -17.91 -7.33 -4.47
C ASP A 102 -18.85 -7.47 -5.66
N PRO A 103 -19.93 -8.25 -5.52
CA PRO A 103 -20.93 -8.45 -6.59
C PRO A 103 -21.81 -7.20 -6.79
N ALA A 104 -21.86 -6.28 -5.82
CA ALA A 104 -22.71 -5.09 -5.89
C ALA A 104 -22.03 -3.90 -6.59
N ALA A 105 -20.70 -3.95 -6.79
CA ALA A 105 -19.93 -2.86 -7.38
C ALA A 105 -20.18 -2.65 -8.89
N GLY A 106 -21.09 -3.38 -9.48
CA GLY A 106 -21.44 -3.28 -10.89
C GLY A 106 -21.02 -4.52 -11.68
N GLN A 107 -21.07 -4.43 -13.00
CA GLN A 107 -20.70 -5.56 -13.88
C GLN A 107 -19.41 -5.23 -14.63
N PRO A 108 -18.42 -6.10 -14.59
CA PRO A 108 -18.31 -7.36 -13.83
C PRO A 108 -18.05 -7.13 -12.34
N PRO A 109 -18.34 -8.11 -11.45
CA PRO A 109 -18.04 -8.01 -10.03
C PRO A 109 -16.53 -7.86 -9.82
N LEU A 110 -16.14 -7.00 -8.87
CA LEU A 110 -14.72 -6.81 -8.58
C LEU A 110 -14.12 -8.08 -7.98
N PRO A 111 -12.96 -8.53 -8.49
CA PRO A 111 -12.26 -9.66 -7.88
C PRO A 111 -11.78 -9.30 -6.47
N ALA A 112 -11.62 -10.31 -5.63
CA ALA A 112 -10.98 -10.13 -4.32
C ALA A 112 -9.56 -9.59 -4.48
N VAL A 113 -9.13 -8.71 -3.57
CA VAL A 113 -7.74 -8.27 -3.50
C VAL A 113 -6.89 -9.39 -2.93
N ARG A 114 -5.88 -9.82 -3.67
CA ARG A 114 -4.93 -10.83 -3.21
C ARG A 114 -3.97 -10.19 -2.20
N LEU A 115 -3.86 -10.77 -1.01
CA LEU A 115 -2.87 -10.37 -0.02
C LEU A 115 -1.63 -11.28 -0.13
N ILE A 116 -0.45 -10.64 -0.22
CA ILE A 116 0.85 -11.28 -0.13
C ILE A 116 1.50 -10.80 1.15
N THR A 117 1.85 -11.74 2.02
CA THR A 117 2.58 -11.44 3.25
C THR A 117 3.98 -12.01 3.18
N GLY A 118 4.93 -11.31 3.77
CA GLY A 118 6.28 -11.78 3.93
C GLY A 118 6.95 -11.09 5.10
N GLY A 119 8.13 -11.56 5.45
CA GLY A 119 8.86 -11.00 6.58
C GLY A 119 10.22 -11.65 6.72
N GLY A 120 10.96 -11.23 7.74
CA GLY A 120 12.27 -11.79 8.02
C GLY A 120 12.86 -11.26 9.31
N ASP A 121 13.93 -11.89 9.76
CA ASP A 121 14.71 -11.46 10.93
C ASP A 121 15.59 -10.26 10.58
N VAL A 122 15.03 -9.07 10.75
CA VAL A 122 15.76 -7.81 10.53
C VAL A 122 16.98 -7.71 11.47
N SER A 123 16.90 -8.22 12.69
CA SER A 123 18.00 -8.14 13.67
C SER A 123 19.19 -9.01 13.26
N GLY A 124 18.92 -10.23 12.80
CA GLY A 124 19.96 -11.13 12.26
C GLY A 124 20.60 -10.56 11.01
N GLU A 125 19.78 -10.05 10.10
CA GLU A 125 20.27 -9.47 8.84
C GLU A 125 21.07 -8.17 9.07
N ALA A 126 20.67 -7.31 10.00
CA ALA A 126 21.41 -6.11 10.37
C ALA A 126 22.82 -6.46 10.89
N LYS A 127 22.92 -7.47 11.75
CA LYS A 127 24.22 -7.98 12.25
C LYS A 127 25.07 -8.53 11.11
N ARG A 128 24.46 -9.31 10.20
CA ARG A 128 25.15 -9.90 9.05
C ARG A 128 25.73 -8.85 8.10
N LEU A 129 24.97 -7.76 7.88
CA LEU A 129 25.35 -6.68 6.96
C LEU A 129 26.17 -5.56 7.62
N GLY A 130 26.29 -5.53 8.95
CA GLY A 130 26.93 -4.42 9.67
C GLY A 130 26.17 -3.10 9.54
N LEU A 131 24.84 -3.15 9.38
CA LEU A 131 23.97 -1.99 9.17
C LEU A 131 23.10 -1.72 10.40
N GLY A 132 22.57 -0.49 10.49
CA GLY A 132 21.53 -0.16 11.46
C GLY A 132 20.22 -0.91 11.20
N LEU A 133 19.43 -1.15 12.27
CA LEU A 133 18.15 -1.86 12.17
C LEU A 133 17.17 -1.19 11.22
N GLU A 134 17.07 0.12 11.25
CA GLU A 134 16.16 0.91 10.41
C GLU A 134 16.50 0.78 8.93
N GLU A 135 17.78 0.95 8.59
CA GLU A 135 18.26 0.80 7.21
C GLU A 135 18.04 -0.63 6.69
N THR A 136 18.30 -1.62 7.54
CA THR A 136 18.07 -3.03 7.19
C THR A 136 16.60 -3.32 6.99
N ALA A 137 15.73 -2.85 7.89
CA ALA A 137 14.28 -3.00 7.75
C ALA A 137 13.77 -2.35 6.45
N ARG A 138 14.28 -1.16 6.13
CA ARG A 138 13.95 -0.45 4.89
C ARG A 138 14.36 -1.27 3.65
N ARG A 139 15.59 -1.77 3.60
CA ARG A 139 16.08 -2.60 2.49
C ARG A 139 15.27 -3.88 2.32
N MET A 140 15.03 -4.60 3.40
CA MET A 140 14.23 -5.82 3.38
C MET A 140 12.80 -5.55 2.90
N ARG A 141 12.19 -4.45 3.33
CA ARG A 141 10.86 -4.04 2.87
C ARG A 141 10.81 -3.83 1.36
N TYR A 142 11.76 -3.07 0.80
CA TYR A 142 11.77 -2.83 -0.65
C TYR A 142 12.06 -4.10 -1.45
N ALA A 143 13.01 -4.92 -1.00
CA ALA A 143 13.30 -6.21 -1.64
C ALA A 143 12.06 -7.11 -1.68
N PHE A 144 11.34 -7.21 -0.55
CA PHE A 144 10.09 -7.97 -0.50
C PHE A 144 9.02 -7.39 -1.43
N LEU A 145 8.83 -6.06 -1.42
CA LEU A 145 7.81 -5.42 -2.29
C LEU A 145 8.11 -5.68 -3.78
N GLU A 146 9.37 -5.63 -4.19
CA GLU A 146 9.77 -5.96 -5.55
C GLU A 146 9.53 -7.44 -5.89
N GLU A 147 9.82 -8.34 -4.97
CA GLU A 147 9.57 -9.77 -5.14
C GLU A 147 8.07 -10.06 -5.22
N ALA A 148 7.28 -9.50 -4.30
CA ALA A 148 5.84 -9.65 -4.27
C ALA A 148 5.19 -9.07 -5.54
N ALA A 149 5.64 -7.89 -6.00
CA ALA A 149 5.17 -7.28 -7.23
C ALA A 149 5.45 -8.17 -8.45
N ARG A 150 6.67 -8.71 -8.54
CA ARG A 150 7.01 -9.68 -9.61
C ARG A 150 6.15 -10.94 -9.56
N ALA A 151 5.90 -11.46 -8.37
CA ALA A 151 5.09 -12.68 -8.18
C ALA A 151 3.63 -12.52 -8.62
N VAL A 152 3.08 -11.30 -8.58
CA VAL A 152 1.72 -11.00 -9.06
C VAL A 152 1.70 -10.35 -10.43
N GLY A 153 2.86 -10.15 -11.06
CA GLY A 153 2.96 -9.46 -12.34
C GLY A 153 2.57 -7.99 -12.27
N ALA A 154 2.82 -7.33 -11.13
CA ALA A 154 2.46 -5.92 -10.96
C ALA A 154 3.31 -5.01 -11.84
N ASP A 155 2.66 -4.11 -12.55
CA ASP A 155 3.29 -3.07 -13.36
C ASP A 155 3.75 -1.89 -12.49
N ARG A 156 3.07 -1.65 -11.37
CA ARG A 156 3.34 -0.54 -10.46
C ARG A 156 3.12 -0.93 -9.00
N ILE A 157 3.87 -0.28 -8.12
CA ILE A 157 3.71 -0.38 -6.65
C ILE A 157 3.24 0.97 -6.13
N ALA A 158 2.10 0.96 -5.42
CA ALA A 158 1.59 2.13 -4.71
C ALA A 158 2.03 2.07 -3.24
N THR A 159 2.56 3.18 -2.73
CA THR A 159 2.97 3.33 -1.34
C THR A 159 2.31 4.56 -0.73
N ALA A 160 1.93 4.49 0.54
CA ALA A 160 1.31 5.59 1.27
C ALA A 160 2.39 6.49 1.89
N HIS A 161 3.11 7.25 1.06
CA HIS A 161 3.97 8.31 1.53
C HIS A 161 3.19 9.63 1.54
N THR A 162 3.27 10.35 2.67
CA THR A 162 2.61 11.65 2.85
C THR A 162 3.54 12.80 2.45
N ALA A 163 2.99 14.02 2.36
CA ALA A 163 3.78 15.21 2.15
C ALA A 163 4.77 15.44 3.31
N ASP A 164 4.39 15.06 4.53
CA ASP A 164 5.24 15.17 5.72
C ASP A 164 6.42 14.19 5.63
N ASP A 165 6.21 12.94 5.21
CA ASP A 165 7.30 11.98 4.95
C ASP A 165 8.30 12.53 3.92
N ASN A 166 7.79 13.22 2.90
CA ASN A 166 8.62 13.85 1.88
C ASN A 166 9.44 15.01 2.47
N ALA A 167 8.82 15.86 3.28
CA ALA A 167 9.50 16.96 3.96
C ALA A 167 10.58 16.44 4.93
N GLU A 168 10.28 15.42 5.71
CA GLU A 168 11.26 14.78 6.60
C GLU A 168 12.44 14.20 5.81
N THR A 169 12.19 13.57 4.68
CA THR A 169 13.23 13.01 3.80
C THR A 169 14.14 14.13 3.28
N VAL A 170 13.58 15.23 2.82
CA VAL A 170 14.35 16.40 2.35
C VAL A 170 15.18 16.99 3.47
N LEU A 171 14.60 17.18 4.66
CA LEU A 171 15.31 17.71 5.84
C LEU A 171 16.47 16.80 6.27
N LEU A 172 16.25 15.48 6.29
CA LEU A 172 17.33 14.51 6.61
C LEU A 172 18.47 14.56 5.59
N HIS A 173 18.17 14.74 4.31
CA HIS A 173 19.19 14.90 3.27
C HIS A 173 19.97 16.19 3.43
N LEU A 174 19.30 17.30 3.77
CA LEU A 174 19.95 18.58 4.07
C LEU A 174 20.89 18.47 5.26
N VAL A 175 20.45 17.89 6.38
CA VAL A 175 21.26 17.72 7.59
C VAL A 175 22.48 16.83 7.35
N ARG A 176 22.36 15.83 6.49
CA ARG A 176 23.46 14.92 6.11
C ARG A 176 24.39 15.49 5.06
N GLY A 177 24.16 16.73 4.60
CA GLY A 177 25.00 17.38 3.59
C GLY A 177 24.85 16.79 2.19
N ALA A 178 23.67 16.31 1.84
CA ALA A 178 23.42 15.77 0.50
C ALA A 178 23.53 16.88 -0.57
N ALA A 179 24.09 16.51 -1.74
CA ALA A 179 24.11 17.35 -2.93
C ALA A 179 22.69 17.62 -3.44
N LEU A 180 22.55 18.53 -4.42
CA LEU A 180 21.26 18.95 -5.01
C LEU A 180 20.30 17.79 -5.37
N GLN A 181 20.81 16.65 -5.76
CA GLN A 181 20.00 15.44 -6.04
C GLN A 181 19.27 14.89 -4.80
N GLY A 182 19.79 15.11 -3.59
CA GLY A 182 19.14 14.71 -2.35
C GLY A 182 17.96 15.61 -1.94
N LEU A 183 17.81 16.77 -2.57
CA LEU A 183 16.76 17.75 -2.28
C LEU A 183 15.46 17.48 -3.06
N THR A 184 15.46 16.54 -3.99
CA THR A 184 14.29 16.23 -4.82
C THR A 184 13.20 15.46 -4.04
N GLY A 185 13.50 15.02 -2.81
CA GLY A 185 12.56 14.26 -1.98
C GLY A 185 12.23 12.87 -2.55
N ILE A 186 11.04 12.39 -2.24
CA ILE A 186 10.52 11.11 -2.74
C ILE A 186 9.93 11.37 -4.13
N ALA A 187 10.66 10.97 -5.19
CA ALA A 187 10.16 11.12 -6.55
C ALA A 187 8.99 10.14 -6.80
N PRO A 188 7.89 10.60 -7.42
CA PRO A 188 6.90 9.69 -7.99
C PRO A 188 7.59 8.90 -9.12
N ARG A 189 7.51 7.58 -9.06
CA ARG A 189 8.04 6.67 -10.07
C ARG A 189 6.92 5.90 -10.72
#